data_444fc54971685312802487ecaa6017e8
#
_entry.id   444fc54971685312802487ecaa6017e8
#
_cell.length_a   1.000
_cell.length_b   1.000
_cell.length_c   1.000
_cell.angle_alpha   90.00
_cell.angle_beta   90.00
_cell.angle_gamma   90.00
#
_symmetry.space_group_name_H-M   'P 1'
#
loop_
_entity.id
_entity.type
_entity.pdbx_description
1 polymer ?
#
loop_
_entity_poly.entity_id
_entity_poly.type
_entity_poly.pdbx_seq_one_letter_code
_entity_poly.pdbx_strand_id
1 'polypeptide(L)' 'SASTDDNIVEIIFTVPLGEVKILVDGQVQEVCQVTAPGQTTSFSIEGWAPGVYKLEFKVAGGGYVYGELVIE' A
#
# COMPACT_ATOMS: atom_id res chain seq x y z
N SER A 1 -6.79 -4.64 -2.66
CA SER A 1 -7.57 -3.64 -1.94
C SER A 1 -6.86 -3.20 -0.67
N ALA A 2 -7.21 -2.05 -0.17
CA ALA A 2 -6.63 -1.47 1.03
C ALA A 2 -7.72 -1.06 2.00
N SER A 3 -7.46 -1.25 3.29
CA SER A 3 -8.36 -0.83 4.36
C SER A 3 -7.56 -0.28 5.53
N THR A 4 -8.20 0.55 6.36
CA THR A 4 -7.58 1.10 7.58
C THR A 4 -8.30 0.57 8.81
N ASP A 5 -7.53 0.19 9.82
CA ASP A 5 -8.04 -0.24 11.11
C ASP A 5 -6.95 0.01 12.16
N ASP A 6 -7.31 0.67 13.26
CA ASP A 6 -6.41 0.95 14.38
C ASP A 6 -5.09 1.61 13.94
N ASN A 7 -5.15 2.58 13.03
CA ASN A 7 -3.98 3.30 12.50
C ASN A 7 -3.05 2.40 11.68
N ILE A 8 -3.58 1.34 11.11
CA ILE A 8 -2.84 0.46 10.21
C ILE A 8 -3.57 0.40 8.88
N VAL A 9 -2.83 0.56 7.80
CA VAL A 9 -3.34 0.31 6.45
C VAL A 9 -2.97 -1.11 6.08
N GLU A 10 -3.98 -1.94 5.80
CA GLU A 10 -3.77 -3.31 5.33
C GLU A 10 -4.07 -3.40 3.84
N ILE A 11 -3.19 -4.06 3.12
CA ILE A 11 -3.29 -4.21 1.67
C ILE A 11 -3.34 -5.70 1.35
N ILE A 12 -4.33 -6.09 0.56
CA ILE A 12 -4.52 -7.47 0.11
C ILE A 12 -4.25 -7.52 -1.39
N PHE A 13 -3.34 -8.40 -1.79
CA PHE A 13 -3.00 -8.61 -3.19
C PHE A 13 -3.79 -9.79 -3.73
N THR A 14 -4.44 -9.60 -4.87
CA THR A 14 -5.29 -10.63 -5.48
C THR A 14 -4.56 -11.47 -6.52
N VAL A 15 -3.37 -11.03 -6.94
CA VAL A 15 -2.51 -11.75 -7.90
C VAL A 15 -1.06 -11.67 -7.45
N PRO A 16 -0.21 -12.65 -7.83
CA PRO A 16 1.23 -12.55 -7.54
C PRO A 16 1.86 -11.51 -8.45
N LEU A 17 2.61 -10.58 -7.86
CA LEU A 17 3.20 -9.42 -8.56
C LEU A 17 4.71 -9.35 -8.47
N GLY A 18 5.36 -10.21 -7.68
CA GLY A 18 6.78 -10.08 -7.36
C GLY A 18 7.03 -8.93 -6.41
N GLU A 19 8.12 -8.20 -6.59
CA GLU A 19 8.43 -7.07 -5.71
C GLU A 19 7.47 -5.90 -5.95
N VAL A 20 6.87 -5.41 -4.86
CA VAL A 20 5.98 -4.25 -4.87
C VAL A 20 6.48 -3.24 -3.85
N LYS A 21 6.66 -2.00 -4.30
CA LYS A 21 6.94 -0.86 -3.42
C LYS A 21 5.65 -0.08 -3.22
N ILE A 22 5.34 0.20 -1.97
CA ILE A 22 4.14 0.93 -1.58
C ILE A 22 4.58 2.31 -1.10
N LEU A 23 4.10 3.35 -1.76
CA LEU A 23 4.48 4.73 -1.47
C LEU A 23 3.24 5.53 -1.08
N VAL A 24 3.43 6.46 -0.15
CA VAL A 24 2.42 7.46 0.20
C VAL A 24 3.05 8.83 0.02
N ASP A 25 2.43 9.66 -0.80
CA ASP A 25 2.92 10.98 -1.18
C ASP A 25 4.40 10.95 -1.62
N GLY A 26 4.76 9.90 -2.37
CA GLY A 26 6.10 9.73 -2.91
C GLY A 26 7.12 9.10 -1.98
N GLN A 27 6.72 8.76 -0.75
CA GLN A 27 7.62 8.15 0.24
C GLN A 27 7.31 6.67 0.42
N VAL A 28 8.34 5.81 0.33
CA VAL A 28 8.19 4.37 0.49
C VAL A 28 7.80 4.04 1.93
N GLN A 29 6.68 3.37 2.09
CA GLN A 29 6.21 2.89 3.39
C GLN A 29 6.52 1.42 3.59
N GLU A 30 6.49 0.62 2.52
CA GLU A 30 6.71 -0.81 2.60
C GLU A 30 7.23 -1.33 1.26
N VAL A 31 8.05 -2.38 1.32
CA VAL A 31 8.49 -3.15 0.15
C VAL A 31 8.21 -4.61 0.45
N CYS A 32 7.50 -5.30 -0.42
CA CYS A 32 7.16 -6.70 -0.18
C CYS A 32 7.30 -7.53 -1.44
N GLN A 33 7.46 -8.85 -1.24
CA GLN A 33 7.47 -9.83 -2.32
C GLN A 33 6.11 -10.51 -2.33
N VAL A 34 5.34 -10.28 -3.39
CA VAL A 34 3.99 -10.83 -3.55
C VAL A 34 4.08 -12.08 -4.41
N THR A 35 4.04 -13.24 -3.76
CA THR A 35 4.26 -14.53 -4.40
C THR A 35 3.00 -15.35 -4.59
N ALA A 36 1.90 -14.97 -3.94
CA ALA A 36 0.65 -15.73 -3.99
C ALA A 36 -0.56 -14.82 -3.90
N PRO A 37 -1.70 -15.20 -4.52
CA PRO A 37 -2.96 -14.48 -4.32
C PRO A 37 -3.40 -14.53 -2.85
N GLY A 38 -3.98 -13.45 -2.36
CA GLY A 38 -4.44 -13.35 -0.98
C GLY A 38 -3.37 -12.95 0.02
N GLN A 39 -2.14 -12.74 -0.44
CA GLN A 39 -1.06 -12.26 0.41
C GLN A 39 -1.35 -10.83 0.88
N THR A 40 -1.01 -10.54 2.14
CA THR A 40 -1.26 -9.23 2.74
C THR A 40 0.03 -8.56 3.18
N THR A 41 -0.01 -7.24 3.25
CA THR A 41 1.03 -6.43 3.90
C THR A 41 0.36 -5.26 4.60
N SER A 42 1.08 -4.61 5.50
CA SER A 42 0.52 -3.48 6.25
C SER A 42 1.60 -2.46 6.60
N PHE A 43 1.17 -1.23 6.86
CA PHE A 43 2.04 -0.20 7.42
C PHE A 43 1.23 0.69 8.36
N SER A 44 1.91 1.33 9.30
CA SER A 44 1.30 2.20 10.31
C SER A 44 1.10 3.61 9.78
N ILE A 45 -0.04 4.19 10.12
CA ILE A 45 -0.34 5.61 9.88
C ILE A 45 -0.53 6.36 11.20
N GLU A 46 -0.04 5.80 12.29
CA GLU A 46 -0.16 6.42 13.60
C GLU A 46 0.46 7.81 13.61
N GLY A 47 -0.28 8.79 14.10
CA GLY A 47 0.18 10.16 14.17
C GLY A 47 0.04 10.95 12.87
N TRP A 48 -0.46 10.34 11.80
CA TRP A 48 -0.66 11.07 10.55
C TRP A 48 -1.87 12.00 10.65
N ALA A 49 -1.74 13.19 10.08
CA ALA A 49 -2.83 14.16 10.07
C ALA A 49 -3.98 13.68 9.19
N PRO A 50 -5.23 14.03 9.54
CA PRO A 50 -6.37 13.77 8.65
C PRO A 50 -6.15 14.45 7.30
N GLY A 51 -6.56 13.77 6.25
CA GLY A 51 -6.43 14.30 4.90
C GLY A 51 -6.45 13.22 3.85
N VAL A 52 -6.20 13.63 2.61
CA VAL A 52 -6.14 12.75 1.45
C VAL A 52 -4.69 12.63 1.00
N TYR A 53 -4.21 11.41 0.91
CA TYR A 53 -2.83 11.11 0.55
C TYR A 53 -2.82 10.32 -0.75
N LYS A 54 -1.79 10.49 -1.56
CA LYS A 54 -1.62 9.70 -2.78
C LYS A 54 -0.98 8.37 -2.43
N LEU A 55 -1.67 7.27 -2.74
CA LEU A 55 -1.19 5.92 -2.52
C LEU A 55 -0.72 5.35 -3.86
N GLU A 56 0.50 4.83 -3.90
CA GLU A 56 1.10 4.31 -5.12
C GLU A 56 1.67 2.92 -4.90
N PHE A 57 1.51 2.07 -5.91
CA PHE A 57 2.11 0.73 -5.94
C PHE A 57 2.99 0.64 -7.18
N LYS A 58 4.29 0.47 -6.99
CA LYS A 58 5.25 0.28 -8.07
C LYS A 58 5.69 -1.17 -8.10
N VAL A 59 5.42 -1.84 -9.21
CA VAL A 59 5.72 -3.26 -9.39
C VAL A 59 7.02 -3.39 -10.20
N ALA A 60 7.91 -4.27 -9.77
CA ALA A 60 9.23 -4.45 -10.40
C ALA A 60 9.15 -4.77 -11.90
N GLY A 61 8.08 -5.44 -12.33
CA GLY A 61 7.84 -5.73 -13.75
C GLY A 61 7.40 -4.54 -14.58
N GLY A 62 7.31 -3.34 -14.01
CA GLY A 62 6.92 -2.12 -14.70
C GLY A 62 5.48 -1.69 -14.49
N GLY A 63 4.71 -2.45 -13.72
CA GLY A 63 3.34 -2.08 -13.38
C GLY A 63 3.29 -0.90 -12.42
N TYR A 64 2.25 -0.08 -12.54
CA TYR A 64 2.05 1.06 -11.68
C TYR A 64 0.56 1.26 -11.44
N VAL A 65 0.17 1.32 -10.17
CA VAL A 65 -1.21 1.58 -9.76
C VAL A 65 -1.19 2.67 -8.72
N TYR A 66 -2.16 3.57 -8.77
CA TYR A 66 -2.28 4.59 -7.75
C TYR A 66 -3.75 4.82 -7.37
N GLY A 67 -3.94 5.39 -6.20
CA GLY A 67 -5.25 5.74 -5.69
C GLY A 67 -5.09 6.73 -4.56
N GLU A 68 -6.13 6.86 -3.76
CA GLU A 68 -6.14 7.78 -2.62
C GLU A 68 -6.24 7.01 -1.32
N LEU A 69 -5.50 7.47 -0.31
CA LEU A 69 -5.64 7.04 1.07
C LEU A 69 -6.28 8.18 1.84
N VAL A 70 -7.48 7.96 2.35
CA VAL A 70 -8.22 8.98 3.12
C VAL A 70 -8.08 8.67 4.60
N ILE A 71 -7.52 9.61 5.36
CA ILE A 71 -7.43 9.54 6.81
C ILE A 71 -8.41 10.54 7.39
N GLU A 72 -9.35 10.05 8.17
CA GLU A 72 -10.42 10.86 8.77
C GLU A 72 -10.06 11.41 10.15
#